data_4fc70816a6725375899127814146df30
#
_entry.id   4fc70816a6725375899127814146df30
#
_cell.length_a   1.000
_cell.length_b   1.000
_cell.length_c   1.000
_cell.angle_alpha   90.00
_cell.angle_beta   90.00
_cell.angle_gamma   90.00
#
_symmetry.space_group_name_H-M   'P 1'
#
loop_
_entity.id
_entity.type
_entity.pdbx_description
1 polymer ?
#
loop_
_entity_poly.entity_id
_entity_poly.type
_entity_poly.pdbx_seq_one_letter_code
_entity_poly.pdbx_strand_id
1 'polypeptide(L)'
;MNRKYFEAYDDRYRQVHAENLRWFDSAPSAIVGQVLSEWKVPKTAKLLEIGCGEGRDAKFLLEKGYSLLATDISSEAVAYCKKENPNFADHFQTLDCTKDTLETKFDFIYAVAVIHMLVLDEDRNAFYRFIRAHLTETGAALICTMGDGEMERSSDISNAFDLQERVHEPTGRTVQIAGTSYWAVSFATFDRELEENGLAVLKQGITNIEPTIGK
;
A
#
# COMPACT_ATOMS: atom_id res chain seq x y z
N MET A 1 23.45 -3.12 7.99
CA MET A 1 22.16 -2.61 8.53
C MET A 1 21.24 -3.79 8.72
N ASN A 2 20.58 -3.90 9.86
CA ASN A 2 19.57 -4.93 10.03
C ASN A 2 18.36 -4.55 9.16
N ARG A 3 17.87 -5.48 8.34
CA ARG A 3 16.66 -5.32 7.53
C ARG A 3 15.43 -5.15 8.46
N LYS A 4 14.55 -4.22 8.12
CA LYS A 4 13.26 -4.09 8.78
C LYS A 4 12.34 -5.25 8.35
N TYR A 5 11.51 -5.75 9.26
CA TYR A 5 10.62 -6.89 9.01
C TYR A 5 9.68 -6.69 7.81
N PHE A 6 9.22 -5.48 7.56
CA PHE A 6 8.36 -5.16 6.42
C PHE A 6 9.10 -5.13 5.07
N GLU A 7 10.46 -5.11 5.06
CA GLU A 7 11.24 -5.30 3.82
C GLU A 7 11.12 -6.73 3.26
N ALA A 8 10.52 -7.67 4.00
CA ALA A 8 10.19 -8.99 3.51
C ALA A 8 9.20 -8.96 2.32
N TYR A 9 8.46 -7.85 2.14
CA TYR A 9 7.63 -7.65 0.96
C TYR A 9 8.45 -7.49 -0.33
N ASP A 10 9.67 -6.92 -0.28
CA ASP A 10 10.58 -6.88 -1.44
C ASP A 10 11.00 -8.30 -1.85
N ASP A 11 11.33 -9.17 -0.89
CA ASP A 11 11.63 -10.58 -1.17
C ASP A 11 10.41 -11.30 -1.76
N ARG A 12 9.21 -11.04 -1.24
CA ARG A 12 7.97 -11.61 -1.77
C ARG A 12 7.74 -11.22 -3.23
N TYR A 13 7.85 -9.95 -3.60
CA TYR A 13 7.72 -9.52 -4.99
C TYR A 13 8.75 -10.20 -5.89
N ARG A 14 10.03 -10.24 -5.46
CA ARG A 14 11.10 -10.91 -6.21
C ARG A 14 10.78 -12.40 -6.45
N GLN A 15 10.27 -13.10 -5.43
CA GLN A 15 9.92 -14.52 -5.52
C GLN A 15 8.72 -14.74 -6.46
N VAL A 16 7.69 -13.94 -6.35
CA VAL A 16 6.50 -14.01 -7.22
C VAL A 16 6.86 -13.72 -8.67
N HIS A 17 7.64 -12.66 -8.93
CA HIS A 17 8.07 -12.29 -10.28
C HIS A 17 9.03 -13.32 -10.90
N ALA A 18 9.88 -13.97 -10.10
CA ALA A 18 10.74 -15.07 -10.59
C ALA A 18 9.95 -16.25 -11.14
N GLU A 19 8.73 -16.46 -10.65
CA GLU A 19 7.79 -17.48 -11.14
C GLU A 19 6.92 -16.99 -12.32
N ASN A 20 7.14 -15.76 -12.82
CA ASN A 20 6.29 -15.08 -13.80
C ASN A 20 4.82 -14.97 -13.33
N LEU A 21 4.62 -14.75 -12.05
CA LEU A 21 3.31 -14.54 -11.44
C LEU A 21 3.18 -13.10 -10.96
N ARG A 22 1.98 -12.73 -10.52
CA ARG A 22 1.65 -11.45 -9.90
C ARG A 22 0.99 -11.67 -8.55
N TRP A 23 1.24 -10.75 -7.62
CA TRP A 23 0.62 -10.77 -6.30
C TRP A 23 -0.87 -10.39 -6.36
N PHE A 24 -1.22 -9.43 -7.18
CA PHE A 24 -2.60 -9.04 -7.47
C PHE A 24 -2.92 -9.22 -8.96
N ASP A 25 -4.21 -9.29 -9.30
CA ASP A 25 -4.65 -9.15 -10.68
C ASP A 25 -4.43 -7.72 -11.20
N SER A 26 -4.73 -7.46 -12.46
CA SER A 26 -4.55 -6.15 -13.08
C SER A 26 -5.69 -5.16 -12.81
N ALA A 27 -6.78 -5.63 -12.18
CA ALA A 27 -7.92 -4.77 -11.91
C ALA A 27 -7.59 -3.76 -10.80
N PRO A 28 -7.91 -2.47 -10.98
CA PRO A 28 -7.69 -1.47 -9.95
C PRO A 28 -8.61 -1.70 -8.76
N SER A 29 -8.18 -1.26 -7.60
CA SER A 29 -8.99 -1.25 -6.38
C SER A 29 -10.21 -0.36 -6.57
N ALA A 30 -11.41 -0.93 -6.55
CA ALA A 30 -12.64 -0.17 -6.79
C ALA A 30 -12.78 1.04 -5.86
N ILE A 31 -12.35 0.89 -4.60
CA ILE A 31 -12.46 1.94 -3.57
C ILE A 31 -11.72 3.22 -3.96
N VAL A 32 -10.56 3.14 -4.63
CA VAL A 32 -9.78 4.33 -5.04
C VAL A 32 -10.60 5.17 -6.03
N GLY A 33 -11.11 4.55 -7.09
CA GLY A 33 -11.96 5.24 -8.07
C GLY A 33 -13.26 5.78 -7.49
N GLN A 34 -13.89 5.03 -6.58
CA GLN A 34 -15.12 5.44 -5.88
C GLN A 34 -14.88 6.69 -5.04
N VAL A 35 -13.83 6.72 -4.20
CA VAL A 35 -13.53 7.87 -3.34
C VAL A 35 -13.14 9.10 -4.15
N LEU A 36 -12.30 8.95 -5.18
CA LEU A 36 -11.95 10.07 -6.05
C LEU A 36 -13.18 10.69 -6.75
N SER A 37 -14.14 9.84 -7.16
CA SER A 37 -15.40 10.28 -7.77
C SER A 37 -16.34 10.94 -6.77
N GLU A 38 -16.55 10.32 -5.61
CA GLU A 38 -17.45 10.82 -4.55
C GLU A 38 -16.99 12.19 -4.04
N TRP A 39 -15.68 12.36 -3.83
CA TRP A 39 -15.09 13.61 -3.33
C TRP A 39 -14.73 14.59 -4.44
N LYS A 40 -15.06 14.23 -5.69
CA LYS A 40 -14.85 15.08 -6.88
C LYS A 40 -13.41 15.58 -7.00
N VAL A 41 -12.43 14.69 -6.68
CA VAL A 41 -11.02 15.04 -6.77
C VAL A 41 -10.67 15.33 -8.23
N PRO A 42 -10.22 16.55 -8.57
CA PRO A 42 -9.94 16.91 -9.96
C PRO A 42 -8.67 16.21 -10.46
N LYS A 43 -8.58 15.98 -11.77
CA LYS A 43 -7.39 15.34 -12.37
C LYS A 43 -6.11 16.18 -12.23
N THR A 44 -6.26 17.47 -11.98
CA THR A 44 -5.15 18.40 -11.72
C THR A 44 -4.65 18.35 -10.27
N ALA A 45 -5.39 17.70 -9.36
CA ALA A 45 -4.94 17.47 -8.00
C ALA A 45 -3.66 16.63 -8.01
N LYS A 46 -2.73 16.96 -7.13
CA LYS A 46 -1.51 16.17 -6.92
C LYS A 46 -1.84 14.97 -6.03
N LEU A 47 -1.68 13.78 -6.57
CA LEU A 47 -1.94 12.53 -5.89
C LEU A 47 -0.63 11.83 -5.49
N LEU A 48 -0.64 11.18 -4.33
CA LEU A 48 0.42 10.27 -3.89
C LEU A 48 -0.18 8.90 -3.58
N GLU A 49 0.39 7.85 -4.14
CA GLU A 49 0.17 6.48 -3.73
C GLU A 49 1.33 5.99 -2.87
N ILE A 50 1.03 5.47 -1.68
CA ILE A 50 1.99 4.79 -0.81
C ILE A 50 1.74 3.30 -0.90
N GLY A 51 2.78 2.52 -1.26
CA GLY A 51 2.68 1.07 -1.43
C GLY A 51 1.97 0.68 -2.72
N CYS A 52 2.45 1.18 -3.86
CA CYS A 52 1.83 0.92 -5.16
C CYS A 52 1.94 -0.56 -5.62
N GLY A 53 2.83 -1.34 -5.01
CA GLY A 53 3.06 -2.73 -5.37
C GLY A 53 3.33 -2.89 -6.87
N GLU A 54 2.54 -3.71 -7.55
CA GLU A 54 2.63 -3.95 -9.00
C GLU A 54 1.94 -2.88 -9.85
N GLY A 55 1.54 -1.74 -9.25
CA GLY A 55 1.12 -0.52 -9.93
C GLY A 55 -0.28 -0.55 -10.55
N ARG A 56 -1.19 -1.44 -10.13
CA ARG A 56 -2.53 -1.58 -10.73
C ARG A 56 -3.38 -0.31 -10.59
N ASP A 57 -3.38 0.31 -9.40
CA ASP A 57 -4.12 1.54 -9.12
C ASP A 57 -3.43 2.74 -9.78
N ALA A 58 -2.09 2.82 -9.68
CA ALA A 58 -1.30 3.85 -10.34
C ALA A 58 -1.51 3.87 -11.85
N LYS A 59 -1.38 2.73 -12.52
CA LYS A 59 -1.60 2.61 -13.97
C LYS A 59 -2.97 3.13 -14.38
N PHE A 60 -4.01 2.67 -13.69
CA PHE A 60 -5.39 3.07 -13.96
C PHE A 60 -5.58 4.59 -13.86
N LEU A 61 -5.03 5.22 -12.83
CA LEU A 61 -5.17 6.67 -12.64
C LEU A 61 -4.33 7.47 -13.62
N LEU A 62 -3.10 7.05 -13.92
CA LEU A 62 -2.23 7.68 -14.91
C LEU A 62 -2.83 7.63 -16.31
N GLU A 63 -3.40 6.48 -16.72
CA GLU A 63 -4.13 6.34 -18.00
C GLU A 63 -5.37 7.24 -18.08
N LYS A 64 -5.99 7.55 -16.93
CA LYS A 64 -7.09 8.52 -16.83
C LYS A 64 -6.63 9.98 -16.80
N GLY A 65 -5.32 10.22 -16.77
CA GLY A 65 -4.72 11.56 -16.80
C GLY A 65 -4.68 12.26 -15.44
N TYR A 66 -4.68 11.53 -14.33
CA TYR A 66 -4.41 12.09 -13.00
C TYR A 66 -2.93 12.42 -12.83
N SER A 67 -2.63 13.48 -12.07
CA SER A 67 -1.27 13.83 -11.65
C SER A 67 -0.90 13.01 -10.42
N LEU A 68 -0.18 11.90 -10.61
CA LEU A 68 0.11 10.92 -9.56
C LEU A 68 1.61 10.65 -9.45
N LEU A 69 2.13 10.61 -8.22
CA LEU A 69 3.38 9.95 -7.85
C LEU A 69 3.02 8.64 -7.13
N ALA A 70 3.49 7.51 -7.65
CA ALA A 70 3.29 6.18 -7.06
C ALA A 70 4.58 5.70 -6.40
N THR A 71 4.50 5.29 -5.16
CA THR A 71 5.69 4.92 -4.36
C THR A 71 5.53 3.56 -3.71
N ASP A 72 6.64 2.85 -3.56
CA ASP A 72 6.72 1.61 -2.78
C ASP A 72 8.09 1.51 -2.11
N ILE A 73 8.17 0.84 -0.97
CA ILE A 73 9.45 0.54 -0.33
C ILE A 73 10.24 -0.51 -1.10
N SER A 74 9.53 -1.41 -1.80
CA SER A 74 10.14 -2.46 -2.62
C SER A 74 10.70 -1.88 -3.91
N SER A 75 12.02 -1.93 -4.05
CA SER A 75 12.70 -1.57 -5.29
C SER A 75 12.35 -2.53 -6.43
N GLU A 76 12.05 -3.79 -6.13
CA GLU A 76 11.59 -4.80 -7.08
C GLU A 76 10.22 -4.42 -7.66
N ALA A 77 9.25 -4.07 -6.80
CA ALA A 77 7.93 -3.62 -7.24
C ALA A 77 8.01 -2.37 -8.12
N VAL A 78 8.82 -1.38 -7.72
CA VAL A 78 9.03 -0.15 -8.51
C VAL A 78 9.68 -0.45 -9.85
N ALA A 79 10.70 -1.31 -9.89
CA ALA A 79 11.36 -1.72 -11.13
C ALA A 79 10.37 -2.44 -12.08
N TYR A 80 9.53 -3.32 -11.52
CA TYR A 80 8.44 -3.97 -12.25
C TYR A 80 7.47 -2.93 -12.85
N CYS A 81 6.99 -1.98 -12.04
CA CYS A 81 6.09 -0.93 -12.50
C CYS A 81 6.66 -0.12 -13.67
N LYS A 82 7.92 0.30 -13.56
CA LYS A 82 8.61 1.05 -14.64
C LYS A 82 8.75 0.24 -15.93
N LYS A 83 9.06 -1.05 -15.81
CA LYS A 83 9.16 -1.95 -16.95
C LYS A 83 7.82 -2.17 -17.65
N GLU A 84 6.76 -2.41 -16.88
CA GLU A 84 5.43 -2.69 -17.41
C GLU A 84 4.69 -1.43 -17.91
N ASN A 85 5.12 -0.25 -17.45
CA ASN A 85 4.50 1.04 -17.81
C ASN A 85 5.55 2.06 -18.26
N PRO A 86 6.27 1.82 -19.38
CA PRO A 86 7.40 2.66 -19.80
C PRO A 86 7.02 4.12 -20.06
N ASN A 87 5.77 4.38 -20.50
CA ASN A 87 5.26 5.74 -20.72
C ASN A 87 5.02 6.51 -19.42
N PHE A 88 4.98 5.84 -18.28
CA PHE A 88 4.75 6.40 -16.95
C PHE A 88 5.90 6.10 -16.00
N ALA A 89 7.06 5.68 -16.50
CA ALA A 89 8.19 5.24 -15.66
C ALA A 89 8.62 6.29 -14.63
N ASP A 90 8.57 7.56 -14.98
CA ASP A 90 8.96 8.68 -14.11
C ASP A 90 7.96 8.93 -12.96
N HIS A 91 6.78 8.33 -13.01
CA HIS A 91 5.77 8.41 -11.97
C HIS A 91 5.95 7.38 -10.84
N PHE A 92 6.91 6.46 -10.97
CA PHE A 92 7.18 5.43 -9.95
C PHE A 92 8.50 5.68 -9.24
N GLN A 93 8.49 5.68 -7.91
CA GLN A 93 9.67 5.96 -7.09
C GLN A 93 9.75 5.02 -5.89
N THR A 94 10.96 4.53 -5.58
CA THR A 94 11.20 3.84 -4.30
C THR A 94 11.19 4.85 -3.16
N LEU A 95 10.39 4.57 -2.11
CA LEU A 95 10.23 5.44 -0.96
C LEU A 95 9.82 4.64 0.27
N ASP A 96 10.53 4.84 1.36
CA ASP A 96 10.18 4.34 2.68
C ASP A 96 9.49 5.44 3.48
N CYS A 97 8.16 5.40 3.54
CA CYS A 97 7.36 6.40 4.26
C CYS A 97 7.60 6.44 5.79
N THR A 98 8.37 5.48 6.33
CA THR A 98 8.72 5.50 7.77
C THR A 98 9.95 6.36 8.06
N LYS A 99 10.75 6.74 7.06
CA LYS A 99 12.00 7.50 7.25
C LYS A 99 12.29 8.58 6.21
N ASP A 100 11.77 8.42 4.98
CA ASP A 100 12.01 9.37 3.89
C ASP A 100 11.03 10.55 3.97
N THR A 101 11.30 11.59 3.20
CA THR A 101 10.41 12.75 3.05
C THR A 101 10.39 13.22 1.60
N LEU A 102 9.34 13.93 1.22
CA LEU A 102 9.17 14.56 -0.08
C LEU A 102 9.05 16.08 0.12
N GLU A 103 9.54 16.87 -0.82
CA GLU A 103 9.36 18.32 -0.79
C GLU A 103 7.93 18.74 -1.17
N THR A 104 7.25 17.90 -1.95
CA THR A 104 5.91 18.16 -2.48
C THR A 104 4.83 17.84 -1.45
N LYS A 105 3.80 18.68 -1.39
CA LYS A 105 2.53 18.40 -0.73
C LYS A 105 1.52 17.89 -1.75
N PHE A 106 0.59 17.05 -1.28
CA PHE A 106 -0.41 16.38 -2.10
C PHE A 106 -1.82 16.74 -1.65
N ASP A 107 -2.71 16.88 -2.61
CA ASP A 107 -4.13 17.15 -2.35
C ASP A 107 -4.88 15.88 -1.94
N PHE A 108 -4.39 14.73 -2.42
CA PHE A 108 -4.94 13.44 -2.04
C PHE A 108 -3.82 12.39 -1.93
N ILE A 109 -3.77 11.71 -0.79
CA ILE A 109 -2.85 10.59 -0.54
C ILE A 109 -3.67 9.33 -0.38
N TYR A 110 -3.26 8.22 -1.01
CA TYR A 110 -3.91 6.96 -0.73
C TYR A 110 -2.90 5.83 -0.49
N ALA A 111 -3.30 4.91 0.37
CA ALA A 111 -2.56 3.71 0.71
C ALA A 111 -3.55 2.54 0.86
N VAL A 112 -3.48 1.60 -0.06
CA VAL A 112 -4.37 0.44 -0.11
C VAL A 112 -3.60 -0.80 0.28
N ALA A 113 -4.00 -1.43 1.39
CA ALA A 113 -3.35 -2.62 1.93
C ALA A 113 -1.87 -2.42 2.28
N VAL A 114 -1.53 -1.31 2.95
CA VAL A 114 -0.15 -0.96 3.37
C VAL A 114 0.00 -0.95 4.88
N ILE A 115 -0.79 -0.15 5.61
CA ILE A 115 -0.58 0.09 7.05
C ILE A 115 -0.61 -1.22 7.87
N HIS A 116 -1.35 -2.23 7.45
CA HIS A 116 -1.36 -3.51 8.15
C HIS A 116 0.00 -4.24 8.08
N MET A 117 0.86 -3.91 7.13
CA MET A 117 2.21 -4.47 7.03
C MET A 117 3.12 -3.98 8.16
N LEU A 118 2.81 -2.81 8.73
CA LEU A 118 3.53 -2.20 9.83
C LEU A 118 2.94 -2.69 11.16
N VAL A 119 3.72 -3.47 11.92
CA VAL A 119 3.27 -4.13 13.16
C VAL A 119 3.69 -3.32 14.39
N LEU A 120 4.86 -2.67 14.35
CA LEU A 120 5.34 -1.90 15.48
C LEU A 120 4.72 -0.50 15.50
N ASP A 121 4.34 -0.03 16.67
CA ASP A 121 3.73 1.30 16.88
C ASP A 121 4.60 2.43 16.32
N GLU A 122 5.93 2.33 16.46
CA GLU A 122 6.85 3.33 15.93
C GLU A 122 6.76 3.48 14.41
N ASP A 123 6.65 2.35 13.67
CA ASP A 123 6.57 2.34 12.21
C ASP A 123 5.17 2.82 11.75
N ARG A 124 4.10 2.42 12.46
CA ARG A 124 2.72 2.88 12.20
C ARG A 124 2.58 4.39 12.42
N ASN A 125 3.09 4.88 13.55
CA ASN A 125 3.10 6.31 13.85
C ASN A 125 3.94 7.10 12.83
N ALA A 126 5.06 6.55 12.34
CA ALA A 126 5.85 7.16 11.27
C ALA A 126 5.06 7.29 9.96
N PHE A 127 4.31 6.24 9.58
CA PHE A 127 3.41 6.26 8.42
C PHE A 127 2.35 7.35 8.51
N TYR A 128 1.65 7.47 9.65
CA TYR A 128 0.63 8.52 9.81
C TYR A 128 1.24 9.93 9.81
N ARG A 129 2.39 10.11 10.48
CA ARG A 129 3.12 11.39 10.44
C ARG A 129 3.58 11.75 9.04
N PHE A 130 4.02 10.77 8.24
CA PHE A 130 4.36 10.99 6.84
C PHE A 130 3.15 11.50 6.06
N ILE A 131 1.99 10.84 6.16
CA ILE A 131 0.75 11.30 5.49
C ILE A 131 0.42 12.72 5.91
N ARG A 132 0.33 13.00 7.21
CA ARG A 132 0.01 14.34 7.72
C ARG A 132 1.01 15.39 7.23
N ALA A 133 2.29 15.05 7.23
CA ALA A 133 3.35 15.96 6.80
C ALA A 133 3.28 16.30 5.32
N HIS A 134 2.73 15.44 4.47
CA HIS A 134 2.69 15.61 3.02
C HIS A 134 1.30 15.96 2.46
N LEU A 135 0.26 16.05 3.29
CA LEU A 135 -1.03 16.62 2.87
C LEU A 135 -0.97 18.14 2.77
N THR A 136 -1.66 18.72 1.79
CA THR A 136 -2.01 20.14 1.78
C THR A 136 -2.99 20.44 2.94
N GLU A 137 -3.23 21.72 3.27
CA GLU A 137 -4.13 22.12 4.36
C GLU A 137 -5.57 21.61 4.17
N THR A 138 -6.01 21.48 2.93
CA THR A 138 -7.35 20.96 2.56
C THR A 138 -7.29 19.54 2.00
N GLY A 139 -6.12 18.91 2.03
CA GLY A 139 -5.91 17.59 1.50
C GLY A 139 -6.57 16.49 2.34
N ALA A 140 -6.85 15.37 1.70
CA ALA A 140 -7.43 14.20 2.34
C ALA A 140 -6.63 12.93 2.04
N ALA A 141 -6.80 11.91 2.88
CA ALA A 141 -6.18 10.60 2.64
C ALA A 141 -7.21 9.48 2.65
N LEU A 142 -7.00 8.47 1.78
CA LEU A 142 -7.68 7.18 1.82
C LEU A 142 -6.68 6.14 2.34
N ILE A 143 -6.99 5.54 3.48
CA ILE A 143 -6.15 4.50 4.08
C ILE A 143 -7.00 3.23 4.22
N CYS A 144 -6.62 2.17 3.49
CA CYS A 144 -7.26 0.86 3.61
C CYS A 144 -6.31 -0.11 4.31
N THR A 145 -6.81 -0.73 5.38
CA THR A 145 -6.08 -1.71 6.18
C THR A 145 -6.76 -3.09 6.12
N MET A 146 -6.05 -4.13 6.53
CA MET A 146 -6.61 -5.46 6.71
C MET A 146 -7.50 -5.48 7.96
N GLY A 147 -8.63 -6.18 7.89
CA GLY A 147 -9.54 -6.40 9.01
C GLY A 147 -11.00 -6.32 8.60
N ASP A 148 -11.88 -6.58 9.55
CA ASP A 148 -13.34 -6.53 9.42
C ASP A 148 -13.96 -5.40 10.27
N GLY A 149 -13.12 -4.58 10.88
CA GLY A 149 -13.53 -3.51 11.79
C GLY A 149 -13.57 -3.93 13.26
N GLU A 150 -13.51 -5.21 13.57
CA GLU A 150 -13.53 -5.75 14.95
C GLU A 150 -12.27 -6.55 15.29
N MET A 151 -11.61 -7.11 14.27
CA MET A 151 -10.45 -7.98 14.42
C MET A 151 -9.24 -7.25 15.00
N GLU A 152 -8.59 -7.88 16.00
CA GLU A 152 -7.29 -7.48 16.55
C GLU A 152 -6.35 -8.69 16.46
N ARG A 153 -5.45 -8.72 15.47
CA ARG A 153 -4.52 -9.83 15.28
C ARG A 153 -3.25 -9.39 14.56
N SER A 154 -2.08 -9.76 15.13
CA SER A 154 -0.78 -9.53 14.50
C SER A 154 -0.03 -10.83 14.26
N SER A 155 0.88 -10.80 13.28
CA SER A 155 1.89 -11.83 13.08
C SER A 155 3.10 -11.59 13.96
N ASP A 156 3.88 -12.65 14.21
CA ASP A 156 5.22 -12.52 14.77
C ASP A 156 6.18 -12.01 13.70
N ILE A 157 6.72 -10.81 13.89
CA ILE A 157 7.63 -10.17 12.95
C ILE A 157 8.96 -10.89 12.79
N SER A 158 9.37 -11.74 13.76
CA SER A 158 10.61 -12.53 13.65
C SER A 158 10.55 -13.53 12.49
N ASN A 159 9.36 -13.94 12.08
CA ASN A 159 9.11 -14.90 11.00
C ASN A 159 8.83 -14.24 9.64
N ALA A 160 8.97 -12.91 9.54
CA ALA A 160 8.57 -12.18 8.33
C ALA A 160 9.32 -12.63 7.06
N PHE A 161 10.57 -13.05 7.21
CA PHE A 161 11.41 -13.53 6.11
C PHE A 161 11.34 -15.05 5.88
N ASP A 162 10.66 -15.80 6.74
CA ASP A 162 10.53 -17.24 6.60
C ASP A 162 9.71 -17.59 5.35
N LEU A 163 10.19 -18.57 4.60
CA LEU A 163 9.49 -19.03 3.41
C LEU A 163 8.23 -19.79 3.82
N GLN A 164 7.14 -19.45 3.17
CA GLN A 164 5.85 -20.08 3.32
C GLN A 164 5.33 -20.57 1.98
N GLU A 165 4.73 -21.74 2.00
CA GLU A 165 4.03 -22.27 0.85
C GLU A 165 2.70 -21.58 0.64
N ARG A 166 2.44 -21.12 -0.57
CA ARG A 166 1.19 -20.45 -0.97
C ARG A 166 0.73 -20.98 -2.32
N VAL A 167 -0.57 -20.92 -2.56
CA VAL A 167 -1.17 -21.31 -3.84
C VAL A 167 -1.54 -20.07 -4.64
N HIS A 168 -1.10 -20.02 -5.88
CA HIS A 168 -1.55 -19.02 -6.85
C HIS A 168 -2.92 -19.47 -7.38
N GLU A 169 -3.99 -18.86 -6.89
CA GLU A 169 -5.38 -19.25 -7.13
C GLU A 169 -5.72 -19.41 -8.63
N PRO A 170 -5.34 -18.47 -9.53
CA PRO A 170 -5.70 -18.61 -10.94
C PRO A 170 -5.08 -19.80 -11.66
N THR A 171 -3.91 -20.28 -11.23
CA THR A 171 -3.19 -21.39 -11.91
C THR A 171 -3.10 -22.67 -11.11
N GLY A 172 -3.44 -22.65 -9.81
CA GLY A 172 -3.25 -23.76 -8.88
C GLY A 172 -1.78 -24.09 -8.58
N ARG A 173 -0.82 -23.26 -9.00
CA ARG A 173 0.62 -23.47 -8.75
C ARG A 173 0.95 -23.15 -7.31
N THR A 174 1.74 -24.02 -6.70
CA THR A 174 2.34 -23.77 -5.39
C THR A 174 3.64 -22.99 -5.54
N VAL A 175 3.83 -21.96 -4.72
CA VAL A 175 5.01 -21.10 -4.68
C VAL A 175 5.54 -20.94 -3.26
N GLN A 176 6.85 -20.77 -3.14
CA GLN A 176 7.53 -20.50 -1.87
C GLN A 176 7.85 -19.01 -1.80
N ILE A 177 7.22 -18.29 -0.88
CA ILE A 177 7.36 -16.85 -0.74
C ILE A 177 7.55 -16.42 0.72
N ALA A 178 8.17 -15.27 0.93
CA ALA A 178 8.34 -14.70 2.27
C ALA A 178 7.01 -14.53 2.99
N GLY A 179 6.97 -14.91 4.27
CA GLY A 179 5.77 -14.87 5.12
C GLY A 179 5.21 -13.47 5.29
N THR A 180 6.10 -12.47 5.35
CA THR A 180 5.81 -11.07 5.63
C THR A 180 5.17 -10.85 7.00
N SER A 181 4.76 -9.63 7.28
CA SER A 181 4.15 -9.24 8.56
C SER A 181 2.77 -8.66 8.34
N TYR A 182 1.92 -8.75 9.33
CA TYR A 182 0.63 -8.05 9.33
C TYR A 182 0.14 -7.76 10.74
N TRP A 183 -0.60 -6.67 10.88
CA TRP A 183 -1.44 -6.37 12.01
C TRP A 183 -2.80 -5.87 11.52
N ALA A 184 -3.82 -6.70 11.67
CA ALA A 184 -5.21 -6.32 11.50
C ALA A 184 -5.70 -5.67 12.80
N VAL A 185 -6.33 -4.51 12.68
CA VAL A 185 -6.82 -3.72 13.81
C VAL A 185 -8.31 -3.45 13.67
N SER A 186 -8.99 -3.30 14.82
CA SER A 186 -10.37 -2.85 14.88
C SER A 186 -10.49 -1.38 14.46
N PHE A 187 -11.72 -0.94 14.12
CA PHE A 187 -11.99 0.47 13.90
C PHE A 187 -11.62 1.34 15.10
N ALA A 188 -11.88 0.86 16.32
CA ALA A 188 -11.55 1.61 17.53
C ALA A 188 -10.04 1.86 17.69
N THR A 189 -9.22 0.85 17.40
CA THR A 189 -7.75 1.01 17.43
C THR A 189 -7.28 1.91 16.28
N PHE A 190 -7.85 1.74 15.08
CA PHE A 190 -7.50 2.54 13.91
C PHE A 190 -7.82 4.03 14.11
N ASP A 191 -9.03 4.34 14.64
CA ASP A 191 -9.46 5.72 14.91
C ASP A 191 -8.56 6.38 15.96
N ARG A 192 -8.22 5.65 17.03
CA ARG A 192 -7.29 6.15 18.06
C ARG A 192 -5.91 6.47 17.47
N GLU A 193 -5.34 5.58 16.63
CA GLU A 193 -4.06 5.82 15.98
C GLU A 193 -4.08 7.07 15.09
N LEU A 194 -5.16 7.26 14.32
CA LEU A 194 -5.34 8.44 13.47
C LEU A 194 -5.41 9.71 14.32
N GLU A 195 -6.21 9.73 15.38
CA GLU A 195 -6.37 10.86 16.29
C GLU A 195 -5.04 11.24 16.97
N GLU A 196 -4.33 10.27 17.54
CA GLU A 196 -3.03 10.45 18.20
C GLU A 196 -1.98 11.03 17.24
N ASN A 197 -2.11 10.78 15.93
CA ASN A 197 -1.23 11.35 14.90
C ASN A 197 -1.80 12.62 14.22
N GLY A 198 -2.91 13.17 14.75
CA GLY A 198 -3.50 14.43 14.31
C GLY A 198 -4.21 14.34 12.95
N LEU A 199 -4.78 13.18 12.64
CA LEU A 199 -5.65 12.94 11.51
C LEU A 199 -7.10 12.75 12.01
N ALA A 200 -8.07 13.29 11.29
CA ALA A 200 -9.49 13.14 11.62
C ALA A 200 -10.19 12.20 10.63
N VAL A 201 -10.98 11.28 11.14
CA VAL A 201 -11.80 10.41 10.30
C VAL A 201 -12.98 11.19 9.73
N LEU A 202 -13.09 11.23 8.41
CA LEU A 202 -14.19 11.88 7.69
C LEU A 202 -15.26 10.87 7.24
N LYS A 203 -14.83 9.67 6.91
CA LYS A 203 -15.70 8.56 6.51
C LYS A 203 -15.00 7.24 6.77
N GLN A 204 -15.74 6.22 7.16
CA GLN A 204 -15.25 4.88 7.43
C GLN A 204 -16.18 3.83 6.81
N GLY A 205 -15.62 2.68 6.46
CA GLY A 205 -16.38 1.58 5.88
C GLY A 205 -15.51 0.37 5.57
N ILE A 206 -16.09 -0.66 5.00
CA ILE A 206 -15.43 -1.90 4.61
C ILE A 206 -15.45 -2.02 3.09
N THR A 207 -14.34 -2.50 2.53
CA THR A 207 -14.19 -2.85 1.12
C THR A 207 -13.46 -4.18 0.99
N ASN A 208 -13.64 -4.89 -0.13
CA ASN A 208 -12.96 -6.15 -0.40
C ASN A 208 -11.81 -5.94 -1.38
N ILE A 209 -10.63 -6.43 -1.00
CA ILE A 209 -9.42 -6.45 -1.83
C ILE A 209 -8.75 -7.80 -1.60
N GLU A 210 -8.63 -8.61 -2.64
CA GLU A 210 -8.10 -9.96 -2.54
C GLU A 210 -6.85 -10.12 -3.41
N PRO A 211 -5.75 -10.71 -2.89
CA PRO A 211 -4.59 -11.08 -3.67
C PRO A 211 -4.90 -12.34 -4.51
N THR A 212 -4.15 -12.56 -5.60
CA THR A 212 -4.23 -13.77 -6.41
C THR A 212 -3.50 -14.96 -5.80
N ILE A 213 -2.66 -14.72 -4.81
CA ILE A 213 -1.94 -15.76 -4.07
C ILE A 213 -2.59 -15.90 -2.69
N GLY A 214 -3.31 -16.99 -2.52
CA GLY A 214 -4.09 -17.30 -1.33
C GLY A 214 -3.28 -17.62 -0.08
N LYS A 215 -4.01 -17.79 1.02
CA LYS A 215 -3.46 -18.12 2.34
C LYS A 215 -2.96 -19.55 2.43
#